data_e04f47c958687dc8f1f84a8041a5ccc9
#
_entry.id   e04f47c958687dc8f1f84a8041a5ccc9
#
_cell.length_a   1.000
_cell.length_b   1.000
_cell.length_c   1.000
_cell.angle_alpha   90.00
_cell.angle_beta   90.00
_cell.angle_gamma   90.00
#
_symmetry.space_group_name_H-M   'P 1'
#
loop_
_entity.id
_entity.type
_entity.pdbx_description
1 polymer ?
#
loop_
_entity_poly.entity_id
_entity_poly.type
_entity_poly.pdbx_seq_one_letter_code
_entity_poly.pdbx_strand_id
1 'polypeptide(L)'
;VPIFAVHYTYTEATAAGRDEHRPAHRQWLADLVERGTVLSSGFYPDGSGALILFRADDAAAMDALLAQDPFARHDVIDDKRAVEWLPVMGAFA
;
A
#
# COMPACT_ATOMS: atom_id res chain seq x y z
N VAL A 1 -2.73 -9.76 15.16
CA VAL A 1 -3.28 -8.72 14.30
C VAL A 1 -3.33 -9.23 12.86
N PRO A 2 -4.48 -9.14 12.17
CA PRO A 2 -4.59 -9.58 10.78
C PRO A 2 -3.60 -8.88 9.85
N ILE A 3 -3.18 -9.61 8.81
CA ILE A 3 -2.36 -9.05 7.72
C ILE A 3 -3.27 -8.86 6.52
N PHE A 4 -3.12 -7.71 5.87
CA PHE A 4 -3.84 -7.40 4.64
C PHE A 4 -2.85 -7.26 3.50
N ALA A 5 -3.15 -7.93 2.37
CA ALA A 5 -2.44 -7.71 1.13
C ALA A 5 -3.16 -6.63 0.34
N VAL A 6 -2.47 -5.53 0.08
CA VAL A 6 -3.02 -4.40 -0.65
C VAL A 6 -2.36 -4.33 -2.01
N HIS A 7 -3.18 -4.37 -3.07
CA HIS A 7 -2.73 -4.25 -4.44
C HIS A 7 -3.17 -2.88 -4.97
N TYR A 8 -2.20 -2.10 -5.43
CA TYR A 8 -2.45 -0.86 -6.16
C TYR A 8 -2.27 -1.11 -7.64
N THR A 9 -3.19 -0.61 -8.44
CA THR A 9 -3.06 -0.62 -9.90
C THR A 9 -2.72 0.79 -10.37
N TYR A 10 -1.72 0.90 -11.24
CA TYR A 10 -1.24 2.15 -11.80
C TYR A 10 -1.36 2.13 -13.32
N THR A 11 -1.69 3.28 -13.91
CA THR A 11 -1.70 3.46 -15.36
C THR A 11 -0.87 4.69 -15.73
N GLU A 12 -0.61 4.86 -17.02
CA GLU A 12 0.08 6.04 -17.56
C GLU A 12 -0.65 7.34 -17.25
N ALA A 13 -1.98 7.31 -17.19
CA ALA A 13 -2.79 8.50 -16.95
C ALA A 13 -2.47 9.21 -15.63
N THR A 14 -2.01 8.48 -14.62
CA THR A 14 -1.71 9.01 -13.29
C THR A 14 -0.21 9.05 -12.98
N ALA A 15 0.64 8.69 -13.94
CA ALA A 15 2.08 8.55 -13.72
C ALA A 15 2.74 9.86 -13.26
N ALA A 16 2.41 10.97 -13.89
CA ALA A 16 2.99 12.28 -13.52
C ALA A 16 2.61 12.68 -12.08
N GLY A 17 1.37 12.42 -11.68
CA GLY A 17 0.93 12.68 -10.32
C GLY A 17 1.64 11.80 -9.28
N ARG A 18 1.88 10.55 -9.61
CA ARG A 18 2.67 9.67 -8.72
C ARG A 18 4.10 10.17 -8.60
N ASP A 19 4.73 10.61 -9.69
CA ASP A 19 6.08 11.18 -9.63
C ASP A 19 6.14 12.38 -8.70
N GLU A 20 5.15 13.26 -8.76
CA GLU A 20 5.06 14.44 -7.92
C GLU A 20 4.89 14.09 -6.44
N HIS A 21 4.04 13.12 -6.12
CA HIS A 21 3.66 12.79 -4.74
C HIS A 21 4.43 11.60 -4.16
N ARG A 22 5.37 11.02 -4.90
CA ARG A 22 6.13 9.85 -4.45
C ARG A 22 6.97 10.12 -3.21
N PRO A 23 7.65 11.27 -3.05
CA PRO A 23 8.41 11.51 -1.82
C PRO A 23 7.52 11.45 -0.57
N ALA A 24 6.35 12.06 -0.60
CA ALA A 24 5.41 12.03 0.52
C ALA A 24 4.84 10.63 0.76
N HIS A 25 4.49 9.90 -0.31
CA HIS A 25 4.02 8.52 -0.25
C HIS A 25 5.07 7.62 0.41
N ARG A 26 6.33 7.71 -0.01
CA ARG A 26 7.43 6.91 0.54
C ARG A 26 7.72 7.24 2.00
N GLN A 27 7.59 8.52 2.39
CA GLN A 27 7.75 8.91 3.79
C GLN A 27 6.65 8.30 4.67
N TRP A 28 5.40 8.33 4.20
CA TRP A 28 4.28 7.70 4.88
C TRP A 28 4.52 6.19 5.08
N LEU A 29 4.98 5.49 4.03
CA LEU A 29 5.31 4.07 4.13
C LEU A 29 6.47 3.82 5.09
N ALA A 30 7.52 4.62 5.04
CA ALA A 30 8.69 4.45 5.91
C ALA A 30 8.31 4.57 7.39
N ASP A 31 7.46 5.52 7.73
CA ASP A 31 6.96 5.70 9.10
C ASP A 31 6.16 4.49 9.56
N LEU A 32 5.35 3.91 8.68
CA LEU A 32 4.56 2.72 8.98
C LEU A 32 5.42 1.47 9.10
N VAL A 33 6.48 1.34 8.31
CA VAL A 33 7.45 0.25 8.45
C VAL A 33 8.12 0.33 9.83
N GLU A 34 8.54 1.50 10.23
CA GLU A 34 9.20 1.69 11.52
C GLU A 34 8.27 1.32 12.69
N ARG A 35 6.98 1.61 12.57
CA ARG A 35 5.98 1.23 13.58
C ARG A 35 5.55 -0.23 13.52
N GLY A 36 5.98 -0.99 12.52
CA GLY A 36 5.58 -2.38 12.34
C GLY A 36 4.18 -2.54 11.70
N THR A 37 3.57 -1.46 11.25
CA THR A 37 2.27 -1.49 10.58
C THR A 37 2.38 -1.97 9.13
N VAL A 38 3.44 -1.58 8.44
CA VAL A 38 3.79 -2.12 7.11
C VAL A 38 4.87 -3.16 7.28
N LEU A 39 4.61 -4.38 6.84
CA LEU A 39 5.57 -5.49 6.88
C LEU A 39 6.52 -5.46 5.70
N SER A 40 6.02 -5.10 4.53
CA SER A 40 6.79 -5.04 3.29
C SER A 40 6.04 -4.24 2.25
N SER A 41 6.74 -3.58 1.36
CA SER A 41 6.17 -2.82 0.26
C SER A 41 7.08 -2.91 -0.95
N GLY A 42 6.50 -3.05 -2.12
CA GLY A 42 7.25 -3.09 -3.37
C GLY A 42 6.37 -2.76 -4.56
N PHE A 43 7.00 -2.35 -5.64
CA PHE A 43 6.31 -2.08 -6.89
C PHE A 43 6.64 -3.15 -7.92
N TYR A 44 5.74 -3.34 -8.89
CA TYR A 44 6.00 -4.25 -10.00
C TYR A 44 6.92 -3.57 -11.02
N PRO A 45 7.97 -4.28 -11.50
CA PRO A 45 8.96 -3.66 -12.41
C PRO A 45 8.39 -3.10 -13.70
N ASP A 46 7.24 -3.61 -14.15
CA ASP A 46 6.58 -3.12 -15.36
C ASP A 46 5.76 -1.83 -15.14
N GLY A 47 5.73 -1.32 -13.91
CA GLY A 47 5.00 -0.09 -13.58
C GLY A 47 3.50 -0.27 -13.41
N SER A 48 2.99 -1.51 -13.45
CA SER A 48 1.55 -1.78 -13.40
C SER A 48 0.92 -1.59 -12.03
N GLY A 49 1.72 -1.51 -10.97
CA GLY A 49 1.17 -1.38 -9.62
C GLY A 49 2.17 -1.69 -8.54
N ALA A 50 1.64 -1.95 -7.35
CA ALA A 50 2.42 -2.25 -6.16
C ALA A 50 1.69 -3.24 -5.27
N LEU A 51 2.46 -3.92 -4.43
CA LEU A 51 1.96 -4.79 -3.37
C LEU A 51 2.49 -4.27 -2.05
N ILE A 52 1.59 -4.10 -1.08
CA ILE A 52 1.96 -3.66 0.26
C ILE A 52 1.29 -4.60 1.26
N LEU A 53 2.05 -5.11 2.21
CA LEU A 53 1.54 -5.95 3.30
C LEU A 53 1.42 -5.10 4.56
N PHE A 54 0.20 -4.99 5.08
CA PHE A 54 -0.12 -4.21 6.27
C PHE A 54 -0.61 -5.11 7.40
N ARG A 55 -0.44 -4.62 8.64
CA ARG A 55 -1.21 -5.09 9.79
C ARG A 55 -2.32 -4.10 10.07
N ALA A 56 -3.54 -4.60 10.28
CA ALA A 56 -4.68 -3.79 10.69
C ALA A 56 -5.67 -4.67 11.44
N ASP A 57 -6.44 -4.10 12.36
CA ASP A 57 -7.35 -4.85 13.20
C ASP A 57 -8.51 -5.47 12.42
N ASP A 58 -8.99 -4.75 11.42
CA ASP A 58 -10.09 -5.17 10.56
C ASP A 58 -10.09 -4.41 9.23
N ALA A 59 -11.04 -4.73 8.36
CA ALA A 59 -11.15 -4.08 7.05
C ALA A 59 -11.41 -2.57 7.16
N ALA A 60 -12.19 -2.13 8.14
CA ALA A 60 -12.47 -0.71 8.33
C ALA A 60 -11.22 0.06 8.75
N ALA A 61 -10.41 -0.50 9.65
CA ALA A 61 -9.12 0.08 10.04
C ALA A 61 -8.16 0.14 8.86
N MET A 62 -8.16 -0.90 8.00
CA MET A 62 -7.32 -0.94 6.81
C MET A 62 -7.72 0.17 5.82
N ASP A 63 -9.01 0.32 5.56
CA ASP A 63 -9.51 1.37 4.66
C ASP A 63 -9.17 2.77 5.19
N ALA A 64 -9.33 3.00 6.49
CA ALA A 64 -8.98 4.28 7.13
C ALA A 64 -7.48 4.60 6.98
N LEU A 65 -6.63 3.59 7.12
CA LEU A 65 -5.19 3.75 6.96
C LEU A 65 -4.83 4.08 5.51
N LEU A 66 -5.40 3.38 4.54
CA LEU A 66 -5.13 3.63 3.13
C LEU A 66 -5.58 5.02 2.68
N ALA A 67 -6.63 5.57 3.29
CA ALA A 67 -7.09 6.92 2.99
C ALA A 67 -6.06 8.01 3.37
N GLN A 68 -5.09 7.69 4.21
CA GLN A 68 -4.02 8.61 4.60
C GLN A 68 -2.85 8.62 3.62
N ASP A 69 -2.77 7.63 2.71
CA ASP A 69 -1.69 7.58 1.72
C ASP A 69 -1.75 8.84 0.85
N PRO A 70 -0.64 9.59 0.72
CA PRO A 70 -0.59 10.75 -0.18
C PRO A 70 -1.00 10.41 -1.61
N PHE A 71 -0.74 9.20 -2.10
CA PHE A 71 -1.24 8.76 -3.41
C PHE A 71 -2.76 8.70 -3.46
N ALA A 72 -3.40 8.21 -2.40
CA ALA A 72 -4.86 8.16 -2.34
C ALA A 72 -5.46 9.57 -2.22
N ARG A 73 -4.83 10.43 -1.44
CA ARG A 73 -5.30 11.82 -1.24
C ARG A 73 -5.25 12.66 -2.50
N HIS A 74 -4.39 12.32 -3.44
CA HIS A 74 -4.21 13.04 -4.71
C HIS A 74 -4.75 12.28 -5.92
N ASP A 75 -5.52 11.21 -5.69
CA ASP A 75 -6.19 10.42 -6.74
C ASP A 75 -5.22 9.89 -7.82
N VAL A 76 -4.06 9.41 -7.42
CA VAL A 76 -3.05 8.88 -8.35
C VAL A 76 -2.90 7.36 -8.28
N ILE A 77 -3.86 6.69 -7.66
CA ILE A 77 -4.01 5.23 -7.68
C ILE A 77 -5.24 4.92 -8.53
N ASP A 78 -5.05 4.17 -9.61
CA ASP A 78 -6.15 3.91 -10.56
C ASP A 78 -7.16 2.90 -10.02
N ASP A 79 -6.68 1.92 -9.25
CA ASP A 79 -7.52 0.95 -8.57
C ASP A 79 -6.77 0.40 -7.36
N LYS A 80 -7.51 -0.06 -6.36
CA LYS A 80 -6.93 -0.71 -5.19
C LYS A 80 -7.79 -1.86 -4.73
N ARG A 81 -7.13 -2.87 -4.17
CA ARG A 81 -7.79 -4.02 -3.58
C ARG A 81 -7.07 -4.36 -2.28
N ALA A 82 -7.80 -4.38 -1.17
CA ALA A 82 -7.28 -4.77 0.14
C ALA A 82 -8.01 -6.04 0.58
N VAL A 83 -7.25 -7.11 0.79
CA VAL A 83 -7.81 -8.40 1.22
C VAL A 83 -7.04 -8.92 2.42
N GLU A 84 -7.74 -9.50 3.38
CA GLU A 84 -7.07 -10.21 4.46
C GLU A 84 -6.30 -11.40 3.88
N TRP A 85 -5.06 -11.57 4.32
CA TRP A 85 -4.16 -12.61 3.83
C TRP A 85 -3.63 -13.39 5.01
N LEU A 86 -3.73 -14.73 4.92
CA LEU A 86 -3.29 -15.64 5.98
C LEU A 86 -2.02 -16.36 5.51
N PRO A 87 -0.83 -15.84 5.82
CA PRO A 87 0.41 -16.53 5.45
C PRO A 87 0.53 -17.84 6.23
N VAL A 88 0.87 -18.90 5.53
CA VAL A 88 0.97 -20.25 6.09
C VAL A 88 2.42 -20.68 6.25
N MET A 89 3.30 -20.26 5.35
CA MET A 89 4.72 -20.58 5.34
C MET A 89 5.52 -19.38 4.93
N GLY A 90 6.76 -19.30 5.38
CA GLY A 90 7.72 -18.30 4.98
C GLY A 90 7.85 -17.16 5.98
N ALA A 91 8.38 -16.03 5.50
CA ALA A 91 8.82 -14.93 6.36
C ALA A 91 7.71 -14.29 7.20
N PHE A 92 6.46 -14.35 6.74
CA PHE A 92 5.33 -13.69 7.41
C PHE A 92 4.36 -14.67 8.09
N ALA A 93 4.68 -15.96 8.06
CA ALA A 93 3.87 -16.98 8.74
C ALA A 93 4.11 -16.99 10.25
#